data_fa760276385607e7199b0986c59cdad5
#
_entry.id   fa760276385607e7199b0986c59cdad5
#
_cell.length_a   1.000
_cell.length_b   1.000
_cell.length_c   1.000
_cell.angle_alpha   90.00
_cell.angle_beta   90.00
_cell.angle_gamma   90.00
#
_symmetry.space_group_name_H-M   'P 1'
#
loop_
_entity.id
_entity.type
_entity.pdbx_description
1 polymer ?
#
loop_
_entity_poly.entity_id
_entity_poly.type
_entity_poly.pdbx_seq_one_letter_code
_entity_poly.pdbx_strand_id
1 'polypeptide(L)'
;IMATAVFGMYFVPNVGVITVVQKMVSGLNSFTLLAVPMFIMAANLMNIGDISRQMVDCCVALVGHIKGGLGYANVLVSMLFAGISGSSQADTAGIGKILIPAMEEEGFPKDTAVGVTIASSTLGVIIPPSIPMIVYSSVASCSISALFMGGIIPGILIGMGQMAVIFYLAHKYNYPCHPKTTMKQLISVTARSLPALVTPVLILGGVMGGFMTATESACVACVYALVLGMFVFRTIKIKDIKPLLIDTLLLNSISLFALATANAMGQLLAYYNLSAIVKTFFATYANNSIIFMLMVIALYLFLGTFMDACPAIILFAPILLSSAEALGITAVQLGLVIVITLAIGQVTPPYGVCLMLGSKIANMPIQKAFMAVIPYIAISLIVVILLAFFPGIVTVFG
;
A
#
# COMPACT_ATOMS: atom_id res chain seq x y z
N ILE A 1 4.07 10.08 -19.50
CA ILE A 1 4.68 11.07 -18.61
C ILE A 1 6.00 11.58 -19.21
N MET A 2 7.00 10.69 -19.47
CA MET A 2 8.31 11.13 -20.00
C MET A 2 8.19 11.87 -21.34
N ALA A 3 7.49 11.30 -22.32
CA ALA A 3 7.30 11.93 -23.61
C ALA A 3 6.63 13.32 -23.49
N THR A 4 5.61 13.42 -22.64
CA THR A 4 4.93 14.69 -22.37
C THR A 4 5.85 15.70 -21.70
N ALA A 5 6.70 15.26 -20.74
CA ALA A 5 7.68 16.14 -20.09
C ALA A 5 8.73 16.65 -21.09
N VAL A 6 9.27 15.79 -21.96
CA VAL A 6 10.23 16.19 -23.00
C VAL A 6 9.59 17.16 -23.99
N PHE A 7 8.40 16.83 -24.51
CA PHE A 7 7.67 17.66 -25.46
C PHE A 7 7.31 19.02 -24.84
N GLY A 8 6.77 19.03 -23.62
CA GLY A 8 6.40 20.27 -22.93
C GLY A 8 7.59 21.17 -22.61
N MET A 9 8.73 20.58 -22.18
CA MET A 9 9.97 21.36 -21.92
C MET A 9 10.56 21.99 -23.18
N TYR A 10 10.32 21.41 -24.36
CA TYR A 10 10.77 22.00 -25.62
C TYR A 10 10.17 23.39 -25.89
N PHE A 11 8.96 23.63 -25.39
CA PHE A 11 8.26 24.91 -25.57
C PHE A 11 8.50 25.92 -24.42
N VAL A 12 9.28 25.52 -23.39
CA VAL A 12 9.61 26.44 -22.29
C VAL A 12 10.82 27.31 -22.70
N PRO A 13 10.67 28.66 -22.78
CA PRO A 13 11.77 29.55 -23.17
C PRO A 13 12.98 29.40 -22.23
N ASN A 14 14.17 29.36 -22.81
CA ASN A 14 15.47 29.32 -22.10
C ASN A 14 15.68 28.05 -21.24
N VAL A 15 14.92 26.99 -21.46
CA VAL A 15 15.08 25.70 -20.77
C VAL A 15 15.45 24.61 -21.78
N GLY A 16 16.61 24.00 -21.59
CA GLY A 16 17.06 22.91 -22.43
C GLY A 16 16.39 21.57 -22.04
N VAL A 17 16.15 20.71 -23.02
CA VAL A 17 15.60 19.34 -22.80
C VAL A 17 16.47 18.53 -21.82
N ILE A 18 17.76 18.83 -21.69
CA ILE A 18 18.66 18.23 -20.70
C ILE A 18 18.13 18.37 -19.26
N THR A 19 17.34 19.41 -18.97
CA THR A 19 16.71 19.63 -17.67
C THR A 19 15.77 18.46 -17.29
N VAL A 20 15.14 17.81 -18.26
CA VAL A 20 14.30 16.61 -18.02
C VAL A 20 15.15 15.52 -17.38
N VAL A 21 16.30 15.21 -17.99
CA VAL A 21 17.22 14.15 -17.49
C VAL A 21 17.79 14.54 -16.13
N GLN A 22 18.21 15.79 -15.97
CA GLN A 22 18.70 16.29 -14.68
C GLN A 22 17.65 16.14 -13.56
N LYS A 23 16.39 16.46 -13.84
CA LYS A 23 15.30 16.30 -12.86
C LYS A 23 14.92 14.85 -12.60
N MET A 24 15.02 13.99 -13.61
CA MET A 24 14.85 12.55 -13.41
C MET A 24 15.90 12.00 -12.43
N VAL A 25 17.18 12.33 -12.64
CA VAL A 25 18.27 11.85 -11.79
C VAL A 25 18.21 12.46 -10.40
N SER A 26 18.03 13.79 -10.31
CA SER A 26 17.97 14.49 -9.02
C SER A 26 16.77 14.06 -8.18
N GLY A 27 15.63 13.75 -8.82
CA GLY A 27 14.43 13.27 -8.14
C GLY A 27 14.57 11.86 -7.54
N LEU A 28 15.53 11.07 -8.00
CA LEU A 28 15.87 9.76 -7.41
C LEU A 28 16.98 9.86 -6.36
N ASN A 29 17.73 10.95 -6.34
CA ASN A 29 18.85 11.12 -5.41
C ASN A 29 18.36 11.55 -4.02
N SER A 30 17.68 10.64 -3.33
CA SER A 30 17.17 10.80 -1.97
C SER A 30 17.47 9.58 -1.12
N PHE A 31 18.08 9.78 0.04
CA PHE A 31 18.37 8.70 0.99
C PHE A 31 17.08 7.99 1.44
N THR A 32 16.01 8.73 1.62
CA THR A 32 14.70 8.20 2.00
C THR A 32 14.15 7.23 0.96
N LEU A 33 14.34 7.52 -0.33
CA LEU A 33 13.84 6.67 -1.42
C LEU A 33 14.61 5.35 -1.54
N LEU A 34 15.80 5.20 -0.94
CA LEU A 34 16.51 3.93 -0.86
C LEU A 34 15.74 2.87 -0.06
N ALA A 35 14.82 3.28 0.82
CA ALA A 35 13.95 2.35 1.54
C ALA A 35 13.03 1.58 0.58
N VAL A 36 12.61 2.16 -0.55
CA VAL A 36 11.69 1.53 -1.52
C VAL A 36 12.25 0.22 -2.08
N PRO A 37 13.45 0.19 -2.71
CA PRO A 37 14.04 -1.05 -3.20
C PRO A 37 14.29 -2.08 -2.10
N MET A 38 14.63 -1.63 -0.88
CA MET A 38 14.87 -2.54 0.24
C MET A 38 13.58 -3.19 0.73
N PHE A 39 12.47 -2.46 0.87
CA PHE A 39 11.18 -3.07 1.23
C PHE A 39 10.66 -4.03 0.15
N ILE A 40 10.80 -3.70 -1.14
CA ILE A 40 10.44 -4.63 -2.23
C ILE A 40 11.29 -5.90 -2.17
N MET A 41 12.58 -5.77 -1.88
CA MET A 41 13.48 -6.92 -1.71
C MET A 41 13.08 -7.76 -0.48
N ALA A 42 12.77 -7.14 0.66
CA ALA A 42 12.31 -7.82 1.85
C ALA A 42 11.03 -8.62 1.58
N ALA A 43 10.03 -8.01 0.92
CA ALA A 43 8.79 -8.69 0.54
C ALA A 43 9.02 -9.88 -0.39
N ASN A 44 9.91 -9.76 -1.40
CA ASN A 44 10.27 -10.84 -2.29
C ASN A 44 10.97 -12.00 -1.55
N LEU A 45 11.93 -11.66 -0.66
CA LEU A 45 12.59 -12.66 0.19
C LEU A 45 11.60 -13.44 1.06
N MET A 46 10.62 -12.75 1.63
CA MET A 46 9.60 -13.38 2.48
C MET A 46 8.65 -14.26 1.68
N ASN A 47 8.29 -13.87 0.46
CA ASN A 47 7.45 -14.69 -0.41
C ASN A 47 8.15 -15.97 -0.86
N ILE A 48 9.43 -15.90 -1.27
CA ILE A 48 10.22 -17.06 -1.69
C ILE A 48 10.60 -17.91 -0.46
N GLY A 49 10.80 -17.25 0.69
CA GLY A 49 11.16 -17.89 1.96
C GLY A 49 10.03 -18.66 2.64
N ASP A 50 8.84 -18.80 2.03
CA ASP A 50 7.65 -19.41 2.64
C ASP A 50 7.16 -18.70 3.93
N ILE A 51 7.70 -17.52 4.21
CA ILE A 51 7.37 -16.76 5.41
C ILE A 51 5.92 -16.29 5.35
N SER A 52 5.47 -15.84 4.17
CA SER A 52 4.07 -15.45 3.92
C SER A 52 3.11 -16.62 4.21
N ARG A 53 3.47 -17.84 3.85
CA ARG A 53 2.66 -19.03 4.11
C ARG A 53 2.55 -19.33 5.60
N GLN A 54 3.62 -19.17 6.38
CA GLN A 54 3.57 -19.33 7.84
C GLN A 54 2.60 -18.33 8.48
N MET A 55 2.52 -17.09 7.96
CA MET A 55 1.56 -16.09 8.44
C MET A 55 0.12 -16.49 8.10
N VAL A 56 -0.11 -17.03 6.88
CA VAL A 56 -1.43 -17.56 6.48
C VAL A 56 -1.85 -18.68 7.41
N ASP A 57 -0.99 -19.68 7.64
CA ASP A 57 -1.29 -20.84 8.49
C ASP A 57 -1.65 -20.39 9.92
N CYS A 58 -0.94 -19.39 10.46
CA CYS A 58 -1.24 -18.83 11.78
C CYS A 58 -2.61 -18.14 11.82
N CYS A 59 -2.92 -17.31 10.85
CA CYS A 59 -4.21 -16.59 10.79
C CYS A 59 -5.38 -17.59 10.59
N VAL A 60 -5.20 -18.60 9.75
CA VAL A 60 -6.21 -19.66 9.55
C VAL A 60 -6.42 -20.45 10.85
N ALA A 61 -5.37 -20.78 11.57
CA ALA A 61 -5.48 -21.47 12.86
C ALA A 61 -6.24 -20.63 13.91
N LEU A 62 -6.10 -19.30 13.87
CA LEU A 62 -6.76 -18.37 14.79
C LEU A 62 -8.25 -18.20 14.49
N VAL A 63 -8.61 -17.92 13.23
CA VAL A 63 -9.97 -17.49 12.86
C VAL A 63 -10.69 -18.45 11.92
N GLY A 64 -10.04 -19.49 11.42
CA GLY A 64 -10.61 -20.42 10.45
C GLY A 64 -11.87 -21.15 10.93
N HIS A 65 -12.03 -21.32 12.25
CA HIS A 65 -13.18 -21.99 12.86
C HIS A 65 -14.48 -21.16 12.86
N ILE A 66 -14.41 -19.89 12.49
CA ILE A 66 -15.57 -18.98 12.38
C ILE A 66 -16.18 -19.17 10.98
N LYS A 67 -17.51 -18.99 10.83
CA LYS A 67 -18.16 -18.99 9.52
C LYS A 67 -17.52 -17.92 8.62
N GLY A 68 -17.01 -18.36 7.45
CA GLY A 68 -16.24 -17.47 6.58
C GLY A 68 -14.78 -17.26 7.02
N GLY A 69 -14.24 -18.21 7.82
CA GLY A 69 -12.94 -18.12 8.49
C GLY A 69 -11.77 -17.77 7.58
N LEU A 70 -11.70 -18.34 6.36
CA LEU A 70 -10.65 -18.00 5.39
C LEU A 70 -10.76 -16.53 4.90
N GLY A 71 -11.97 -15.98 4.84
CA GLY A 71 -12.14 -14.54 4.52
C GLY A 71 -11.53 -13.65 5.60
N TYR A 72 -11.78 -13.95 6.89
CA TYR A 72 -11.14 -13.23 8.00
C TYR A 72 -9.63 -13.43 8.01
N ALA A 73 -9.17 -14.67 7.79
CA ALA A 73 -7.75 -14.97 7.70
C ALA A 73 -7.09 -14.14 6.58
N ASN A 74 -7.75 -13.97 5.44
CA ASN A 74 -7.27 -13.16 4.32
C ASN A 74 -7.02 -11.70 4.74
N VAL A 75 -7.99 -11.07 5.42
CA VAL A 75 -7.81 -9.70 5.91
C VAL A 75 -6.72 -9.62 6.96
N LEU A 76 -6.68 -10.54 7.94
CA LEU A 76 -5.66 -10.56 8.98
C LEU A 76 -4.25 -10.77 8.42
N VAL A 77 -4.10 -11.68 7.46
CA VAL A 77 -2.81 -11.90 6.77
C VAL A 77 -2.39 -10.64 6.03
N SER A 78 -3.31 -9.99 5.30
CA SER A 78 -3.01 -8.72 4.62
C SER A 78 -2.59 -7.63 5.59
N MET A 79 -3.22 -7.51 6.77
CA MET A 79 -2.80 -6.57 7.82
C MET A 79 -1.40 -6.87 8.35
N LEU A 80 -1.07 -8.13 8.57
CA LEU A 80 0.26 -8.53 9.06
C LEU A 80 1.32 -8.38 7.97
N PHE A 81 1.00 -8.80 6.74
CA PHE A 81 1.94 -8.73 5.61
C PHE A 81 2.18 -7.29 5.14
N ALA A 82 1.19 -6.41 5.29
CA ALA A 82 1.35 -4.97 5.11
C ALA A 82 2.52 -4.43 5.96
N GLY A 83 2.65 -4.91 7.21
CA GLY A 83 3.76 -4.59 8.11
C GLY A 83 5.16 -4.96 7.60
N ILE A 84 5.27 -5.47 6.37
CA ILE A 84 6.52 -5.93 5.76
C ILE A 84 6.66 -5.41 4.34
N SER A 85 5.60 -5.58 3.50
CA SER A 85 5.67 -5.38 2.05
C SER A 85 5.63 -3.90 1.66
N GLY A 86 4.85 -3.12 2.37
CA GLY A 86 4.59 -1.71 2.04
C GLY A 86 3.92 -1.48 0.67
N SER A 87 3.37 -2.54 0.05
CA SER A 87 2.89 -2.53 -1.34
C SER A 87 1.65 -3.39 -1.53
N SER A 88 0.52 -2.76 -1.89
CA SER A 88 -0.72 -3.49 -2.23
C SER A 88 -0.54 -4.47 -3.39
N GLN A 89 0.34 -4.17 -4.34
CA GLN A 89 0.62 -5.04 -5.48
C GLN A 89 1.33 -6.33 -5.04
N ALA A 90 2.31 -6.19 -4.12
CA ALA A 90 3.01 -7.34 -3.55
C ALA A 90 2.06 -8.23 -2.73
N ASP A 91 1.14 -7.62 -1.98
CA ASP A 91 0.13 -8.33 -1.20
C ASP A 91 -0.84 -9.09 -2.12
N THR A 92 -1.39 -8.43 -3.14
CA THR A 92 -2.28 -9.09 -4.11
C THR A 92 -1.57 -10.25 -4.80
N ALA A 93 -0.32 -10.07 -5.20
CA ALA A 93 0.44 -11.10 -5.92
C ALA A 93 0.88 -12.25 -5.02
N GLY A 94 1.29 -11.96 -3.78
CA GLY A 94 1.78 -12.96 -2.83
C GLY A 94 0.63 -13.73 -2.17
N ILE A 95 -0.19 -13.01 -1.40
CA ILE A 95 -1.31 -13.60 -0.65
C ILE A 95 -2.39 -14.11 -1.59
N GLY A 96 -2.69 -13.41 -2.68
CA GLY A 96 -3.73 -13.79 -3.62
C GLY A 96 -3.48 -15.14 -4.29
N LYS A 97 -2.23 -15.47 -4.63
CA LYS A 97 -1.88 -16.79 -5.18
C LYS A 97 -2.10 -17.93 -4.19
N ILE A 98 -2.06 -17.66 -2.90
CA ILE A 98 -2.24 -18.67 -1.86
C ILE A 98 -3.73 -18.77 -1.49
N LEU A 99 -4.36 -17.63 -1.16
CA LEU A 99 -5.69 -17.64 -0.55
C LEU A 99 -6.85 -17.71 -1.54
N ILE A 100 -6.73 -17.16 -2.76
CA ILE A 100 -7.82 -17.27 -3.74
C ILE A 100 -8.11 -18.75 -4.07
N PRO A 101 -7.12 -19.58 -4.47
CA PRO A 101 -7.38 -21.00 -4.71
C PRO A 101 -7.86 -21.74 -3.46
N ALA A 102 -7.25 -21.49 -2.30
CA ALA A 102 -7.63 -22.15 -1.05
C ALA A 102 -9.10 -21.85 -0.66
N MET A 103 -9.56 -20.62 -0.84
CA MET A 103 -10.95 -20.25 -0.60
C MET A 103 -11.90 -20.91 -1.61
N GLU A 104 -11.52 -20.99 -2.89
CA GLU A 104 -12.32 -21.69 -3.91
C GLU A 104 -12.43 -23.20 -3.61
N GLU A 105 -11.34 -23.85 -3.23
CA GLU A 105 -11.30 -25.27 -2.84
C GLU A 105 -12.19 -25.57 -1.61
N GLU A 106 -12.31 -24.63 -0.68
CA GLU A 106 -13.21 -24.74 0.48
C GLU A 106 -14.67 -24.41 0.18
N GLY A 107 -14.99 -24.02 -1.04
CA GLY A 107 -16.37 -23.76 -1.45
C GLY A 107 -16.82 -22.32 -1.27
N PHE A 108 -15.91 -21.35 -1.11
CA PHE A 108 -16.27 -19.95 -1.22
C PHE A 108 -16.63 -19.57 -2.65
N PRO A 109 -17.64 -18.70 -2.85
CA PRO A 109 -17.87 -18.12 -4.17
C PRO A 109 -16.61 -17.41 -4.67
N LYS A 110 -16.23 -17.66 -5.91
CA LYS A 110 -15.05 -17.08 -6.54
C LYS A 110 -15.04 -15.55 -6.44
N ASP A 111 -16.20 -14.91 -6.62
CA ASP A 111 -16.37 -13.47 -6.50
C ASP A 111 -15.97 -12.98 -5.10
N THR A 112 -16.35 -13.70 -4.04
CA THR A 112 -15.98 -13.35 -2.67
C THR A 112 -14.49 -13.53 -2.42
N ALA A 113 -13.90 -14.66 -2.84
CA ALA A 113 -12.47 -14.92 -2.68
C ALA A 113 -11.63 -13.84 -3.35
N VAL A 114 -11.98 -13.47 -4.57
CA VAL A 114 -11.30 -12.42 -5.34
C VAL A 114 -11.54 -11.03 -4.72
N GLY A 115 -12.80 -10.72 -4.39
CA GLY A 115 -13.19 -9.43 -3.83
C GLY A 115 -12.49 -9.11 -2.53
N VAL A 116 -12.47 -10.05 -1.56
CA VAL A 116 -11.80 -9.86 -0.27
C VAL A 116 -10.29 -9.73 -0.45
N THR A 117 -9.67 -10.56 -1.28
CA THR A 117 -8.22 -10.54 -1.49
C THR A 117 -7.74 -9.23 -2.12
N ILE A 118 -8.44 -8.75 -3.14
CA ILE A 118 -8.12 -7.47 -3.77
C ILE A 118 -8.34 -6.31 -2.78
N ALA A 119 -9.44 -6.34 -2.04
CA ALA A 119 -9.75 -5.28 -1.09
C ALA A 119 -8.76 -5.25 0.08
N SER A 120 -8.44 -6.40 0.68
CA SER A 120 -7.51 -6.48 1.82
C SER A 120 -6.09 -6.10 1.42
N SER A 121 -5.69 -6.33 0.18
CA SER A 121 -4.36 -5.92 -0.31
C SER A 121 -4.15 -4.41 -0.25
N THR A 122 -5.21 -3.58 -0.24
CA THR A 122 -5.07 -2.12 -0.06
C THR A 122 -4.45 -1.76 1.29
N LEU A 123 -4.59 -2.62 2.30
CA LEU A 123 -3.96 -2.45 3.61
C LEU A 123 -2.43 -2.41 3.51
N GLY A 124 -1.86 -3.05 2.49
CA GLY A 124 -0.43 -3.09 2.21
C GLY A 124 0.25 -1.74 1.99
N VAL A 125 -0.50 -0.70 1.65
CA VAL A 125 0.02 0.68 1.55
C VAL A 125 -0.53 1.60 2.63
N ILE A 126 -1.46 1.13 3.46
CA ILE A 126 -2.09 1.91 4.53
C ILE A 126 -1.44 1.60 5.87
N ILE A 127 -1.25 0.32 6.19
CA ILE A 127 -0.55 -0.11 7.40
C ILE A 127 0.96 -0.02 7.14
N PRO A 128 1.73 0.63 8.05
CA PRO A 128 3.17 0.78 7.85
C PRO A 128 3.94 -0.57 7.94
N PRO A 129 5.13 -0.64 7.26
CA PRO A 129 5.71 0.39 6.42
C PRO A 129 4.93 0.56 5.11
N SER A 130 4.98 1.75 4.50
CA SER A 130 4.24 2.05 3.29
C SER A 130 5.12 2.80 2.30
N ILE A 131 5.30 2.25 1.10
CA ILE A 131 6.08 2.89 0.02
C ILE A 131 5.47 4.25 -0.36
N PRO A 132 4.15 4.40 -0.58
CA PRO A 132 3.55 5.70 -0.85
C PRO A 132 3.75 6.72 0.28
N MET A 133 3.72 6.32 1.56
CA MET A 133 4.01 7.22 2.68
C MET A 133 5.46 7.71 2.67
N ILE A 134 6.42 6.83 2.32
CA ILE A 134 7.84 7.20 2.18
C ILE A 134 8.01 8.21 1.05
N VAL A 135 7.38 7.97 -0.10
CA VAL A 135 7.40 8.89 -1.24
C VAL A 135 6.75 10.23 -0.86
N TYR A 136 5.60 10.20 -0.19
CA TYR A 136 4.94 11.41 0.29
C TYR A 136 5.82 12.22 1.25
N SER A 137 6.43 11.55 2.23
CA SER A 137 7.36 12.20 3.17
C SER A 137 8.51 12.90 2.45
N SER A 138 9.04 12.30 1.37
CA SER A 138 10.16 12.88 0.61
C SER A 138 9.80 14.17 -0.12
N VAL A 139 8.53 14.34 -0.53
CA VAL A 139 8.05 15.54 -1.24
C VAL A 139 7.39 16.56 -0.33
N ALA A 140 6.79 16.12 0.78
CA ALA A 140 6.13 16.98 1.76
C ALA A 140 7.05 17.40 2.92
N SER A 141 8.29 16.90 2.96
CA SER A 141 9.27 17.17 4.03
C SER A 141 8.70 16.94 5.45
N CYS A 142 7.85 15.93 5.61
CA CYS A 142 7.25 15.57 6.90
C CYS A 142 7.82 14.26 7.47
N SER A 143 7.62 14.01 8.76
CA SER A 143 8.14 12.84 9.45
C SER A 143 7.52 11.53 8.93
N ILE A 144 8.37 10.58 8.51
CA ILE A 144 7.94 9.22 8.14
C ILE A 144 7.35 8.50 9.34
N SER A 145 7.96 8.64 10.51
CA SER A 145 7.47 8.03 11.75
C SER A 145 6.07 8.50 12.10
N ALA A 146 5.80 9.81 11.95
CA ALA A 146 4.46 10.37 12.17
C ALA A 146 3.44 9.83 11.16
N LEU A 147 3.80 9.71 9.87
CA LEU A 147 2.94 9.09 8.87
C LEU A 147 2.66 7.61 9.18
N PHE A 148 3.68 6.87 9.59
CA PHE A 148 3.53 5.46 9.95
C PHE A 148 2.61 5.31 11.17
N MET A 149 2.84 6.07 12.24
CA MET A 149 1.96 6.04 13.42
C MET A 149 0.52 6.40 13.07
N GLY A 150 0.33 7.46 12.29
CA GLY A 150 -1.00 7.90 11.85
C GLY A 150 -1.73 6.92 10.94
N GLY A 151 -1.01 6.03 10.22
CA GLY A 151 -1.59 5.03 9.34
C GLY A 151 -2.15 3.78 10.04
N ILE A 152 -1.71 3.50 11.29
CA ILE A 152 -2.10 2.30 12.03
C ILE A 152 -3.60 2.27 12.30
N ILE A 153 -4.15 3.33 12.89
CA ILE A 153 -5.58 3.38 13.26
C ILE A 153 -6.48 3.27 12.02
N PRO A 154 -6.29 4.07 10.96
CA PRO A 154 -7.07 3.90 9.74
C PRO A 154 -6.96 2.51 9.13
N GLY A 155 -5.77 1.92 9.11
CA GLY A 155 -5.56 0.56 8.63
C GLY A 155 -6.35 -0.49 9.42
N ILE A 156 -6.34 -0.39 10.75
CA ILE A 156 -7.13 -1.26 11.62
C ILE A 156 -8.63 -1.06 11.39
N LEU A 157 -9.11 0.19 11.29
CA LEU A 157 -10.51 0.49 11.04
C LEU A 157 -10.99 -0.08 9.69
N ILE A 158 -10.19 0.06 8.63
CA ILE A 158 -10.50 -0.51 7.32
C ILE A 158 -10.51 -2.04 7.40
N GLY A 159 -9.51 -2.66 8.03
CA GLY A 159 -9.45 -4.12 8.20
C GLY A 159 -10.66 -4.65 8.99
N MET A 160 -11.03 -4.02 10.09
CA MET A 160 -12.23 -4.37 10.87
C MET A 160 -13.52 -4.19 10.04
N GLY A 161 -13.63 -3.12 9.28
CA GLY A 161 -14.76 -2.88 8.40
C GLY A 161 -14.86 -3.93 7.28
N GLN A 162 -13.73 -4.33 6.68
CA GLN A 162 -13.68 -5.42 5.71
C GLN A 162 -14.10 -6.76 6.34
N MET A 163 -13.64 -7.05 7.56
CA MET A 163 -14.10 -8.22 8.31
C MET A 163 -15.61 -8.18 8.63
N ALA A 164 -16.18 -7.00 8.89
CA ALA A 164 -17.62 -6.85 9.07
C ALA A 164 -18.42 -7.16 7.78
N VAL A 165 -17.90 -6.79 6.61
CA VAL A 165 -18.49 -7.18 5.32
C VAL A 165 -18.47 -8.71 5.16
N ILE A 166 -17.34 -9.36 5.48
CA ILE A 166 -17.22 -10.82 5.43
C ILE A 166 -18.20 -11.47 6.40
N PHE A 167 -18.34 -10.94 7.61
CA PHE A 167 -19.33 -11.41 8.59
C PHE A 167 -20.76 -11.41 8.01
N TYR A 168 -21.16 -10.30 7.41
CA TYR A 168 -22.49 -10.20 6.78
C TYR A 168 -22.65 -11.22 5.64
N LEU A 169 -21.68 -11.31 4.73
CA LEU A 169 -21.73 -12.23 3.59
C LEU A 169 -21.71 -13.70 4.04
N ALA A 170 -20.87 -14.04 5.03
CA ALA A 170 -20.73 -15.39 5.55
C ALA A 170 -22.02 -15.91 6.20
N HIS A 171 -22.76 -15.04 6.90
CA HIS A 171 -24.04 -15.41 7.47
C HIS A 171 -25.15 -15.48 6.42
N LYS A 172 -25.15 -14.54 5.45
CA LYS A 172 -26.15 -14.51 4.39
C LYS A 172 -26.04 -15.70 3.43
N TYR A 173 -24.83 -16.12 3.08
CA TYR A 173 -24.57 -17.18 2.11
C TYR A 173 -24.08 -18.49 2.73
N ASN A 174 -24.05 -18.56 4.06
CA ASN A 174 -23.64 -19.73 4.85
C ASN A 174 -22.26 -20.29 4.42
N TYR A 175 -21.24 -19.42 4.42
CA TYR A 175 -19.88 -19.81 4.03
C TYR A 175 -19.30 -20.91 4.93
N PRO A 176 -18.38 -21.71 4.39
CA PRO A 176 -17.73 -22.80 5.12
C PRO A 176 -16.90 -22.29 6.30
N CYS A 177 -16.63 -23.20 7.23
CA CYS A 177 -15.72 -22.97 8.35
C CYS A 177 -14.87 -24.22 8.59
N HIS A 178 -13.66 -24.03 9.06
CA HIS A 178 -12.78 -25.11 9.50
C HIS A 178 -13.23 -25.70 10.84
N PRO A 179 -12.90 -26.97 11.13
CA PRO A 179 -13.02 -27.50 12.47
C PRO A 179 -12.14 -26.69 13.44
N LYS A 180 -12.58 -26.57 14.69
CA LYS A 180 -11.81 -25.84 15.71
C LYS A 180 -10.41 -26.45 15.87
N THR A 181 -9.40 -25.62 15.73
CA THR A 181 -8.01 -25.99 15.97
C THR A 181 -7.82 -26.29 17.46
N THR A 182 -7.22 -27.44 17.79
CA THR A 182 -6.91 -27.78 19.18
C THR A 182 -5.88 -26.79 19.74
N MET A 183 -5.99 -26.44 21.03
CA MET A 183 -5.05 -25.50 21.68
C MET A 183 -3.58 -25.91 21.47
N LYS A 184 -3.28 -27.20 21.51
CA LYS A 184 -1.93 -27.73 21.24
C LYS A 184 -1.46 -27.44 19.81
N GLN A 185 -2.36 -27.58 18.82
CA GLN A 185 -2.06 -27.28 17.42
C GLN A 185 -1.90 -25.78 17.23
N LEU A 186 -2.78 -24.96 17.84
CA LEU A 186 -2.68 -23.49 17.79
C LEU A 186 -1.33 -23.00 18.32
N ILE A 187 -0.92 -23.47 19.50
CA ILE A 187 0.39 -23.12 20.08
C ILE A 187 1.52 -23.57 19.15
N SER A 188 1.45 -24.76 18.59
CA SER A 188 2.48 -25.29 17.69
C SER A 188 2.60 -24.45 16.40
N VAL A 189 1.47 -24.10 15.76
CA VAL A 189 1.46 -23.27 14.54
C VAL A 189 1.93 -21.86 14.86
N THR A 190 1.46 -21.24 15.94
CA THR A 190 1.88 -19.89 16.34
C THR A 190 3.38 -19.85 16.69
N ALA A 191 3.89 -20.85 17.41
CA ALA A 191 5.32 -20.92 17.73
C ALA A 191 6.19 -21.07 16.47
N ARG A 192 5.73 -21.84 15.48
CA ARG A 192 6.40 -22.00 14.19
C ARG A 192 6.36 -20.72 13.35
N SER A 193 5.26 -19.96 13.42
CA SER A 193 5.07 -18.70 12.69
C SER A 193 5.69 -17.49 13.42
N LEU A 194 6.10 -17.64 14.70
CA LEU A 194 6.63 -16.54 15.51
C LEU A 194 7.79 -15.79 14.84
N PRO A 195 8.78 -16.47 14.22
CA PRO A 195 9.85 -15.76 13.51
C PRO A 195 9.33 -14.86 12.38
N ALA A 196 8.29 -15.30 11.66
CA ALA A 196 7.65 -14.50 10.62
C ALA A 196 6.91 -13.29 11.21
N LEU A 197 6.19 -13.47 12.33
CA LEU A 197 5.44 -12.43 13.02
C LEU A 197 6.32 -11.37 13.69
N VAL A 198 7.57 -11.70 14.02
CA VAL A 198 8.55 -10.74 14.56
C VAL A 198 8.94 -9.69 13.51
N THR A 199 8.88 -10.00 12.22
CA THR A 199 9.33 -9.07 11.16
C THR A 199 8.59 -7.72 11.18
N PRO A 200 7.23 -7.65 11.16
CA PRO A 200 6.52 -6.38 11.28
C PRO A 200 6.88 -5.62 12.56
N VAL A 201 7.00 -6.33 13.68
CA VAL A 201 7.35 -5.74 14.98
C VAL A 201 8.76 -5.14 14.95
N LEU A 202 9.72 -5.83 14.33
CA LEU A 202 11.09 -5.35 14.18
C LEU A 202 11.15 -4.08 13.32
N ILE A 203 10.43 -4.06 12.20
CA ILE A 203 10.38 -2.91 11.29
C ILE A 203 9.73 -1.72 11.99
N LEU A 204 8.50 -1.90 12.47
CA LEU A 204 7.72 -0.83 13.10
C LEU A 204 8.36 -0.37 14.42
N GLY A 205 8.75 -1.30 15.26
CA GLY A 205 9.40 -0.99 16.54
C GLY A 205 10.71 -0.23 16.35
N GLY A 206 11.50 -0.56 15.32
CA GLY A 206 12.73 0.15 14.99
C GLY A 206 12.50 1.61 14.58
N VAL A 207 11.53 1.84 13.68
CA VAL A 207 11.22 3.19 13.16
C VAL A 207 10.46 4.02 14.19
N MET A 208 9.42 3.47 14.81
CA MET A 208 8.59 4.20 15.80
C MET A 208 9.31 4.44 17.10
N GLY A 209 10.19 3.52 17.50
CA GLY A 209 11.05 3.69 18.68
C GLY A 209 12.21 4.68 18.47
N GLY A 210 12.39 5.19 17.24
CA GLY A 210 13.47 6.13 16.92
C GLY A 210 14.88 5.49 16.88
N PHE A 211 14.95 4.15 16.91
CA PHE A 211 16.24 3.42 16.87
C PHE A 211 16.80 3.29 15.44
N MET A 212 15.93 3.34 14.42
CA MET A 212 16.28 3.16 13.03
C MET A 212 15.50 4.12 12.14
N THR A 213 16.14 4.56 11.06
CA THR A 213 15.44 5.20 9.93
C THR A 213 14.64 4.16 9.14
N ALA A 214 13.72 4.60 8.29
CA ALA A 214 12.96 3.69 7.42
C ALA A 214 13.88 2.87 6.50
N THR A 215 14.98 3.48 6.01
CA THR A 215 15.96 2.81 5.15
C THR A 215 16.75 1.73 5.91
N GLU A 216 17.22 2.04 7.12
CA GLU A 216 17.92 1.07 7.97
C GLU A 216 17.00 -0.08 8.36
N SER A 217 15.75 0.22 8.73
CA SER A 217 14.75 -0.78 9.08
C SER A 217 14.45 -1.72 7.90
N ALA A 218 14.37 -1.19 6.67
CA ALA A 218 14.20 -1.99 5.46
C ALA A 218 15.40 -2.90 5.19
N CYS A 219 16.64 -2.41 5.41
CA CYS A 219 17.85 -3.23 5.29
C CYS A 219 17.86 -4.36 6.33
N VAL A 220 17.52 -4.05 7.58
CA VAL A 220 17.42 -5.06 8.66
C VAL A 220 16.35 -6.10 8.31
N ALA A 221 15.21 -5.70 7.78
CA ALA A 221 14.16 -6.61 7.30
C ALA A 221 14.65 -7.56 6.19
N CYS A 222 15.43 -7.05 5.23
CA CYS A 222 16.06 -7.88 4.18
C CYS A 222 16.99 -8.93 4.78
N VAL A 223 17.90 -8.52 5.67
CA VAL A 223 18.83 -9.42 6.31
C VAL A 223 18.10 -10.46 7.15
N TYR A 224 17.11 -10.02 7.93
CA TYR A 224 16.29 -10.91 8.75
C TYR A 224 15.53 -11.94 7.90
N ALA A 225 14.84 -11.49 6.83
CA ALA A 225 14.13 -12.39 5.91
C ALA A 225 15.07 -13.39 5.24
N LEU A 226 16.28 -12.96 4.84
CA LEU A 226 17.30 -13.84 4.27
C LEU A 226 17.76 -14.90 5.28
N VAL A 227 18.05 -14.49 6.52
CA VAL A 227 18.45 -15.40 7.61
C VAL A 227 17.34 -16.42 7.90
N LEU A 228 16.08 -15.97 7.99
CA LEU A 228 14.94 -16.87 8.18
C LEU A 228 14.80 -17.88 7.03
N GLY A 229 14.85 -17.40 5.79
CA GLY A 229 14.67 -18.23 4.60
C GLY A 229 15.82 -19.25 4.41
N MET A 230 17.06 -18.87 4.71
CA MET A 230 18.22 -19.76 4.52
C MET A 230 18.45 -20.71 5.69
N PHE A 231 18.34 -20.25 6.94
CA PHE A 231 18.79 -21.01 8.11
C PHE A 231 17.64 -21.60 8.93
N VAL A 232 16.52 -20.89 9.06
CA VAL A 232 15.38 -21.33 9.87
C VAL A 232 14.44 -22.21 9.05
N PHE A 233 13.88 -21.66 7.98
CA PHE A 233 12.93 -22.39 7.12
C PHE A 233 13.61 -23.24 6.04
N ARG A 234 14.87 -22.91 5.69
CA ARG A 234 15.70 -23.61 4.68
C ARG A 234 15.04 -23.71 3.30
N THR A 235 14.25 -22.73 2.97
CA THR A 235 13.52 -22.61 1.69
C THR A 235 14.34 -21.90 0.63
N ILE A 236 15.20 -20.93 1.03
CA ILE A 236 16.07 -20.17 0.13
C ILE A 236 17.44 -20.85 0.04
N LYS A 237 17.86 -21.20 -1.18
CA LYS A 237 19.20 -21.70 -1.48
C LYS A 237 20.04 -20.60 -2.15
N ILE A 238 21.36 -20.72 -2.09
CA ILE A 238 22.28 -19.73 -2.70
C ILE A 238 21.99 -19.52 -4.20
N LYS A 239 21.55 -20.56 -4.91
CA LYS A 239 21.18 -20.49 -6.34
C LYS A 239 19.94 -19.60 -6.59
N ASP A 240 19.08 -19.44 -5.60
CA ASP A 240 17.82 -18.67 -5.71
C ASP A 240 18.06 -17.18 -5.50
N ILE A 241 19.22 -16.78 -4.96
CA ILE A 241 19.57 -15.38 -4.68
C ILE A 241 19.67 -14.59 -5.99
N LYS A 242 20.33 -15.14 -7.03
CA LYS A 242 20.50 -14.43 -8.31
C LYS A 242 19.15 -14.14 -9.00
N PRO A 243 18.23 -15.12 -9.20
CA PRO A 243 16.90 -14.85 -9.72
C PRO A 243 16.13 -13.83 -8.89
N LEU A 244 16.17 -13.96 -7.56
CA LEU A 244 15.49 -13.04 -6.63
C LEU A 244 15.98 -11.60 -6.79
N LEU A 245 17.30 -11.40 -6.91
CA LEU A 245 17.86 -10.06 -7.15
C LEU A 245 17.42 -9.50 -8.50
N ILE A 246 17.39 -10.32 -9.55
CA ILE A 246 16.92 -9.90 -10.88
C ILE A 246 15.44 -9.49 -10.82
N ASP A 247 14.58 -10.29 -10.22
CA ASP A 247 13.16 -10.00 -10.09
C ASP A 247 12.93 -8.72 -9.27
N THR A 248 13.68 -8.56 -8.18
CA THR A 248 13.64 -7.34 -7.35
C THR A 248 14.09 -6.11 -8.15
N LEU A 249 15.17 -6.21 -8.91
CA LEU A 249 15.67 -5.13 -9.77
C LEU A 249 14.65 -4.75 -10.85
N LEU A 250 14.00 -5.72 -11.48
CA LEU A 250 12.99 -5.47 -12.50
C LEU A 250 11.78 -4.72 -11.92
N LEU A 251 11.26 -5.16 -10.77
CA LEU A 251 10.15 -4.49 -10.09
C LEU A 251 10.52 -3.07 -9.65
N ASN A 252 11.73 -2.91 -9.10
CA ASN A 252 12.25 -1.60 -8.71
C ASN A 252 12.44 -0.67 -9.89
N SER A 253 12.96 -1.17 -11.01
CA SER A 253 13.20 -0.37 -12.21
C SER A 253 11.93 0.29 -12.73
N ILE A 254 10.81 -0.44 -12.73
CA ILE A 254 9.51 0.09 -13.15
C ILE A 254 9.08 1.22 -12.22
N SER A 255 9.13 1.00 -10.92
CA SER A 255 8.70 1.97 -9.90
C SER A 255 9.59 3.22 -9.89
N LEU A 256 10.91 3.03 -9.89
CA LEU A 256 11.87 4.14 -9.88
C LEU A 256 11.85 4.95 -11.18
N PHE A 257 11.67 4.30 -12.33
CA PHE A 257 11.52 5.00 -13.61
C PHE A 257 10.24 5.85 -13.64
N ALA A 258 9.13 5.34 -13.10
CA ALA A 258 7.90 6.10 -12.95
C ALA A 258 8.08 7.32 -12.03
N LEU A 259 8.80 7.14 -10.91
CA LEU A 259 9.19 8.22 -9.99
C LEU A 259 10.05 9.28 -10.69
N ALA A 260 11.10 8.87 -11.41
CA ALA A 260 11.98 9.77 -12.13
C ALA A 260 11.22 10.62 -13.16
N THR A 261 10.37 9.97 -13.96
CA THR A 261 9.58 10.67 -14.99
C THR A 261 8.51 11.60 -14.37
N ALA A 262 7.95 11.23 -13.22
CA ALA A 262 7.04 12.09 -12.46
C ALA A 262 7.75 13.36 -11.95
N ASN A 263 8.99 13.25 -11.44
CA ASN A 263 9.78 14.42 -11.03
C ASN A 263 10.05 15.39 -12.20
N ALA A 264 10.39 14.86 -13.38
CA ALA A 264 10.57 15.68 -14.58
C ALA A 264 9.27 16.38 -15.00
N MET A 265 8.14 15.68 -14.93
CA MET A 265 6.83 16.25 -15.22
C MET A 265 6.44 17.31 -14.18
N GLY A 266 6.70 17.07 -12.90
CA GLY A 266 6.48 18.05 -11.82
C GLY A 266 7.21 19.35 -12.07
N GLN A 267 8.47 19.28 -12.57
CA GLN A 267 9.22 20.49 -12.97
C GLN A 267 8.56 21.22 -14.15
N LEU A 268 8.06 20.49 -15.14
CA LEU A 268 7.30 21.09 -16.24
C LEU A 268 6.06 21.84 -15.74
N LEU A 269 5.28 21.20 -14.86
CA LEU A 269 4.08 21.82 -14.27
C LEU A 269 4.43 23.08 -13.46
N ALA A 270 5.60 23.11 -12.81
CA ALA A 270 6.09 24.28 -12.12
C ALA A 270 6.44 25.43 -13.09
N TYR A 271 7.03 25.14 -14.25
CA TYR A 271 7.29 26.16 -15.28
C TYR A 271 5.99 26.76 -15.84
N TYR A 272 4.95 25.96 -15.99
CA TYR A 272 3.62 26.44 -16.41
C TYR A 272 2.80 27.03 -15.25
N ASN A 273 3.43 27.21 -14.08
CA ASN A 273 2.82 27.82 -12.90
C ASN A 273 1.51 27.15 -12.43
N LEU A 274 1.40 25.83 -12.64
CA LEU A 274 0.20 25.07 -12.29
C LEU A 274 -0.13 25.21 -10.80
N SER A 275 0.89 25.32 -9.95
CA SER A 275 0.71 25.50 -8.50
C SER A 275 -0.13 26.74 -8.17
N ALA A 276 0.08 27.88 -8.88
CA ALA A 276 -0.72 29.09 -8.66
C ALA A 276 -2.17 28.91 -9.12
N ILE A 277 -2.37 28.25 -10.26
CA ILE A 277 -3.73 27.96 -10.79
C ILE A 277 -4.51 27.09 -9.81
N VAL A 278 -3.90 25.99 -9.36
CA VAL A 278 -4.51 25.06 -8.38
C VAL A 278 -4.78 25.76 -7.05
N LYS A 279 -3.81 26.55 -6.55
CA LYS A 279 -3.99 27.32 -5.32
C LYS A 279 -5.17 28.29 -5.43
N THR A 280 -5.29 29.02 -6.53
CA THR A 280 -6.43 29.94 -6.77
C THR A 280 -7.75 29.18 -6.84
N PHE A 281 -7.78 28.03 -7.51
CA PHE A 281 -8.96 27.17 -7.57
C PHE A 281 -9.41 26.72 -6.17
N PHE A 282 -8.51 26.17 -5.36
CA PHE A 282 -8.84 25.76 -4.00
C PHE A 282 -9.22 26.94 -3.10
N ALA A 283 -8.54 28.09 -3.22
CA ALA A 283 -8.90 29.30 -2.46
C ALA A 283 -10.28 29.82 -2.81
N THR A 284 -10.75 29.61 -4.05
CA THR A 284 -12.08 30.05 -4.50
C THR A 284 -13.19 29.12 -4.02
N TYR A 285 -12.95 27.79 -4.06
CA TYR A 285 -14.00 26.79 -3.83
C TYR A 285 -13.91 26.08 -2.48
N ALA A 286 -12.74 26.04 -1.84
CA ALA A 286 -12.53 25.39 -0.55
C ALA A 286 -12.58 26.41 0.60
N ASN A 287 -13.76 26.75 1.04
CA ASN A 287 -13.98 27.77 2.10
C ASN A 287 -13.58 27.28 3.51
N ASN A 288 -13.35 26.00 3.69
CA ASN A 288 -12.92 25.40 4.97
C ASN A 288 -12.12 24.10 4.74
N SER A 289 -11.48 23.60 5.82
CA SER A 289 -10.65 22.40 5.79
C SER A 289 -11.38 21.16 5.33
N ILE A 290 -12.66 21.00 5.68
CA ILE A 290 -13.46 19.82 5.31
C ILE A 290 -13.73 19.78 3.80
N ILE A 291 -14.19 20.92 3.23
CA ILE A 291 -14.44 21.03 1.78
C ILE A 291 -13.13 20.78 1.02
N PHE A 292 -12.03 21.36 1.48
CA PHE A 292 -10.72 21.13 0.90
C PHE A 292 -10.37 19.64 0.88
N MET A 293 -10.50 18.94 2.01
CA MET A 293 -10.20 17.52 2.11
C MET A 293 -11.11 16.65 1.23
N LEU A 294 -12.41 16.97 1.15
CA LEU A 294 -13.34 16.26 0.25
C LEU A 294 -12.95 16.46 -1.23
N MET A 295 -12.52 17.67 -1.61
CA MET A 295 -12.01 17.95 -2.96
C MET A 295 -10.71 17.17 -3.22
N VAL A 296 -9.81 17.09 -2.24
CA VAL A 296 -8.58 16.28 -2.32
C VAL A 296 -8.92 14.80 -2.49
N ILE A 297 -9.87 14.27 -1.71
CA ILE A 297 -10.35 12.88 -1.85
C ILE A 297 -10.89 12.65 -3.26
N ALA A 298 -11.77 13.54 -3.75
CA ALA A 298 -12.33 13.41 -5.11
C ALA A 298 -11.24 13.44 -6.19
N LEU A 299 -10.27 14.36 -6.07
CA LEU A 299 -9.15 14.47 -6.99
C LEU A 299 -8.31 13.18 -7.01
N TYR A 300 -7.90 12.69 -5.84
CA TYR A 300 -7.04 11.52 -5.76
C TYR A 300 -7.76 10.20 -6.04
N LEU A 301 -9.07 10.10 -5.80
CA LEU A 301 -9.89 9.00 -6.32
C LEU A 301 -9.84 8.98 -7.83
N PHE A 302 -10.06 10.13 -8.48
CA PHE A 302 -9.98 10.23 -9.93
C PHE A 302 -8.58 9.89 -10.45
N LEU A 303 -7.52 10.48 -9.90
CA LEU A 303 -6.14 10.23 -10.31
C LEU A 303 -5.75 8.76 -10.12
N GLY A 304 -6.12 8.15 -9.00
CA GLY A 304 -5.81 6.75 -8.68
C GLY A 304 -6.45 5.74 -9.64
N THR A 305 -7.50 6.12 -10.37
CA THR A 305 -8.07 5.25 -11.42
C THR A 305 -7.22 5.21 -12.69
N PHE A 306 -6.29 6.14 -12.91
CA PHE A 306 -5.50 6.26 -14.14
C PHE A 306 -3.99 6.08 -13.93
N MET A 307 -3.48 6.31 -12.72
CA MET A 307 -2.05 6.24 -12.44
C MET A 307 -1.76 5.59 -11.09
N ASP A 308 -0.53 5.12 -10.94
CA ASP A 308 -0.07 4.54 -9.68
C ASP A 308 0.10 5.61 -8.59
N ALA A 309 0.10 5.15 -7.32
CA ALA A 309 0.13 6.04 -6.16
C ALA A 309 1.37 6.96 -6.12
N CYS A 310 2.55 6.41 -6.36
CA CYS A 310 3.80 7.18 -6.22
C CYS A 310 3.91 8.35 -7.21
N PRO A 311 3.67 8.18 -8.53
CA PRO A 311 3.63 9.30 -9.46
C PRO A 311 2.56 10.34 -9.13
N ALA A 312 1.36 9.92 -8.70
CA ALA A 312 0.28 10.83 -8.31
C ALA A 312 0.68 11.71 -7.11
N ILE A 313 1.35 11.14 -6.12
CA ILE A 313 1.87 11.86 -4.95
C ILE A 313 2.90 12.91 -5.38
N ILE A 314 3.91 12.51 -6.17
CA ILE A 314 4.98 13.44 -6.59
C ILE A 314 4.44 14.62 -7.39
N LEU A 315 3.49 14.37 -8.27
CA LEU A 315 2.95 15.40 -9.15
C LEU A 315 2.05 16.40 -8.42
N PHE A 316 1.18 15.93 -7.54
CA PHE A 316 0.09 16.75 -7.03
C PHE A 316 0.20 17.08 -5.54
N ALA A 317 0.87 16.26 -4.71
CA ALA A 317 0.94 16.53 -3.28
C ALA A 317 1.68 17.86 -2.95
N PRO A 318 2.83 18.19 -3.57
CA PRO A 318 3.50 19.46 -3.28
C PRO A 318 2.64 20.68 -3.62
N ILE A 319 1.79 20.57 -4.64
CA ILE A 319 0.92 21.67 -5.08
C ILE A 319 -0.17 21.94 -4.04
N LEU A 320 -0.71 20.88 -3.42
CA LEU A 320 -1.79 20.97 -2.45
C LEU A 320 -1.32 21.35 -1.05
N LEU A 321 -0.05 21.05 -0.72
CA LEU A 321 0.49 21.22 0.63
C LEU A 321 0.35 22.65 1.15
N SER A 322 0.72 23.64 0.34
CA SER A 322 0.63 25.06 0.73
C SER A 322 -0.81 25.52 0.98
N SER A 323 -1.78 24.95 0.25
CA SER A 323 -3.20 25.26 0.44
C SER A 323 -3.76 24.56 1.69
N ALA A 324 -3.30 23.36 1.97
CA ALA A 324 -3.67 22.60 3.18
C ALA A 324 -3.17 23.30 4.45
N GLU A 325 -1.90 23.72 4.46
CA GLU A 325 -1.29 24.45 5.58
C GLU A 325 -2.02 25.77 5.90
N ALA A 326 -2.43 26.50 4.85
CA ALA A 326 -3.20 27.74 5.01
C ALA A 326 -4.57 27.51 5.66
N LEU A 327 -5.13 26.29 5.58
CA LEU A 327 -6.40 25.88 6.21
C LEU A 327 -6.19 25.16 7.56
N GLY A 328 -4.95 25.11 8.08
CA GLY A 328 -4.61 24.45 9.33
C GLY A 328 -4.56 22.92 9.26
N ILE A 329 -4.50 22.35 8.05
CA ILE A 329 -4.38 20.90 7.84
C ILE A 329 -2.90 20.53 7.93
N THR A 330 -2.57 19.55 8.77
CA THR A 330 -1.19 19.06 8.90
C THR A 330 -0.76 18.27 7.66
N ALA A 331 0.54 18.34 7.33
CA ALA A 331 1.10 17.55 6.24
C ALA A 331 0.85 16.04 6.44
N VAL A 332 0.88 15.55 7.68
CA VAL A 332 0.62 14.14 8.02
C VAL A 332 -0.83 13.76 7.72
N GLN A 333 -1.81 14.57 8.12
CA GLN A 333 -3.22 14.34 7.84
C GLN A 333 -3.49 14.31 6.32
N LEU A 334 -2.98 15.30 5.60
CA LEU A 334 -3.09 15.36 4.14
C LEU A 334 -2.48 14.11 3.49
N GLY A 335 -1.28 13.71 3.91
CA GLY A 335 -0.58 12.54 3.37
C GLY A 335 -1.34 11.24 3.56
N LEU A 336 -1.91 11.03 4.74
CA LEU A 336 -2.70 9.82 5.03
C LEU A 336 -3.99 9.77 4.20
N VAL A 337 -4.70 10.90 4.08
CA VAL A 337 -5.88 10.98 3.21
C VAL A 337 -5.52 10.68 1.76
N ILE A 338 -4.42 11.25 1.26
CA ILE A 338 -3.92 10.99 -0.10
C ILE A 338 -3.60 9.49 -0.29
N VAL A 339 -2.82 8.90 0.61
CA VAL A 339 -2.38 7.49 0.48
C VAL A 339 -3.56 6.54 0.54
N ILE A 340 -4.49 6.71 1.48
CA ILE A 340 -5.68 5.86 1.59
C ILE A 340 -6.58 6.01 0.36
N THR A 341 -6.76 7.23 -0.12
CA THR A 341 -7.56 7.48 -1.33
C THR A 341 -6.94 6.83 -2.57
N LEU A 342 -5.61 6.91 -2.72
CA LEU A 342 -4.90 6.24 -3.81
C LEU A 342 -4.94 4.71 -3.68
N ALA A 343 -4.94 4.17 -2.45
CA ALA A 343 -5.13 2.75 -2.23
C ALA A 343 -6.51 2.27 -2.75
N ILE A 344 -7.56 3.08 -2.58
CA ILE A 344 -8.87 2.82 -3.20
C ILE A 344 -8.77 2.88 -4.73
N GLY A 345 -8.01 3.83 -5.28
CA GLY A 345 -7.77 3.93 -6.72
C GLY A 345 -7.13 2.67 -7.32
N GLN A 346 -6.20 2.02 -6.60
CA GLN A 346 -5.54 0.79 -7.07
C GLN A 346 -6.50 -0.41 -7.25
N VAL A 347 -7.68 -0.37 -6.69
CA VAL A 347 -8.72 -1.40 -6.82
C VAL A 347 -9.92 -0.93 -7.65
N THR A 348 -9.81 0.24 -8.29
CA THR A 348 -10.89 0.88 -9.06
C THR A 348 -10.50 0.97 -10.55
N PRO A 349 -11.36 0.55 -11.51
CA PRO A 349 -11.07 0.70 -12.94
C PRO A 349 -11.00 2.18 -13.36
N PRO A 350 -10.37 2.52 -14.52
CA PRO A 350 -9.89 1.63 -15.57
C PRO A 350 -8.52 0.99 -15.34
N TYR A 351 -7.58 1.61 -14.57
CA TYR A 351 -6.24 1.07 -14.41
C TYR A 351 -6.17 0.02 -13.29
N GLY A 352 -6.60 0.33 -12.07
CA GLY A 352 -6.73 -0.57 -10.92
C GLY A 352 -5.72 -1.72 -10.85
N VAL A 353 -4.44 -1.45 -10.57
CA VAL A 353 -3.36 -2.46 -10.67
C VAL A 353 -3.64 -3.71 -9.84
N CYS A 354 -4.11 -3.55 -8.59
CA CYS A 354 -4.45 -4.68 -7.73
C CYS A 354 -5.69 -5.42 -8.25
N LEU A 355 -6.66 -4.68 -8.83
CA LEU A 355 -7.82 -5.27 -9.48
C LEU A 355 -7.40 -6.14 -10.67
N MET A 356 -6.49 -5.64 -11.52
CA MET A 356 -5.98 -6.40 -12.66
C MET A 356 -5.19 -7.64 -12.22
N LEU A 357 -4.36 -7.52 -11.20
CA LEU A 357 -3.57 -8.63 -10.67
C LEU A 357 -4.47 -9.73 -10.09
N GLY A 358 -5.40 -9.39 -9.21
CA GLY A 358 -6.33 -10.34 -8.60
C GLY A 358 -7.24 -11.00 -9.63
N SER A 359 -7.76 -10.21 -10.59
CA SER A 359 -8.53 -10.70 -11.74
C SER A 359 -7.75 -11.74 -12.55
N LYS A 360 -6.46 -11.47 -12.83
CA LYS A 360 -5.57 -12.38 -13.57
C LYS A 360 -5.27 -13.66 -12.78
N ILE A 361 -4.98 -13.57 -11.47
CA ILE A 361 -4.72 -14.73 -10.61
C ILE A 361 -5.93 -15.67 -10.61
N ALA A 362 -7.12 -15.09 -10.50
CA ALA A 362 -8.37 -15.84 -10.45
C ALA A 362 -8.92 -16.26 -11.83
N ASN A 363 -8.32 -15.84 -12.94
CA ASN A 363 -8.90 -15.98 -14.28
C ASN A 363 -10.37 -15.51 -14.30
N MET A 364 -10.62 -14.29 -13.79
CA MET A 364 -11.94 -13.66 -13.71
C MET A 364 -11.98 -12.36 -14.55
N PRO A 365 -13.08 -12.05 -15.25
CA PRO A 365 -13.23 -10.75 -15.91
C PRO A 365 -13.14 -9.58 -14.92
N ILE A 366 -12.42 -8.52 -15.29
CA ILE A 366 -12.16 -7.35 -14.43
C ILE A 366 -13.45 -6.73 -13.90
N GLN A 367 -14.51 -6.68 -14.74
CA GLN A 367 -15.81 -6.12 -14.35
C GLN A 367 -16.46 -6.91 -13.20
N LYS A 368 -16.37 -8.26 -13.24
CA LYS A 368 -16.89 -9.11 -12.15
C LYS A 368 -16.04 -8.94 -10.88
N ALA A 369 -14.72 -8.94 -11.02
CA ALA A 369 -13.82 -8.69 -9.90
C ALA A 369 -14.10 -7.32 -9.24
N PHE A 370 -14.32 -6.26 -10.03
CA PHE A 370 -14.66 -4.95 -9.52
C PHE A 370 -15.97 -4.94 -8.72
N MET A 371 -17.03 -5.54 -9.26
CA MET A 371 -18.31 -5.63 -8.55
C MET A 371 -18.18 -6.32 -7.19
N ALA A 372 -17.30 -7.32 -7.09
CA ALA A 372 -17.01 -8.01 -5.84
C ALA A 372 -16.25 -7.15 -4.82
N VAL A 373 -15.46 -6.17 -5.29
CA VAL A 373 -14.67 -5.27 -4.43
C VAL A 373 -15.49 -4.09 -3.89
N ILE A 374 -16.58 -3.69 -4.56
CA ILE A 374 -17.38 -2.49 -4.22
C ILE A 374 -17.77 -2.41 -2.73
N PRO A 375 -18.29 -3.46 -2.06
CA PRO A 375 -18.66 -3.38 -0.65
C PRO A 375 -17.49 -2.99 0.26
N TYR A 376 -16.29 -3.43 -0.08
CA TYR A 376 -15.07 -3.16 0.67
C TYR A 376 -14.52 -1.75 0.38
N ILE A 377 -14.66 -1.27 -0.87
CA ILE A 377 -14.33 0.12 -1.24
C ILE A 377 -15.17 1.09 -0.42
N ALA A 378 -16.46 0.81 -0.23
CA ALA A 378 -17.34 1.66 0.56
C ALA A 378 -16.82 1.84 2.01
N ILE A 379 -16.29 0.78 2.62
CA ILE A 379 -15.68 0.85 3.95
C ILE A 379 -14.45 1.78 3.95
N SER A 380 -13.55 1.58 2.99
CA SER A 380 -12.35 2.40 2.88
C SER A 380 -12.69 3.88 2.63
N LEU A 381 -13.72 4.14 1.82
CA LEU A 381 -14.21 5.49 1.56
C LEU A 381 -14.80 6.14 2.82
N ILE A 382 -15.58 5.39 3.61
CA ILE A 382 -16.11 5.88 4.90
C ILE A 382 -14.95 6.27 5.82
N VAL A 383 -13.93 5.42 5.96
CA VAL A 383 -12.80 5.70 6.83
C VAL A 383 -12.01 6.93 6.36
N VAL A 384 -11.74 7.08 5.06
CA VAL A 384 -11.01 8.26 4.56
C VAL A 384 -11.81 9.55 4.75
N ILE A 385 -13.13 9.51 4.61
CA ILE A 385 -14.00 10.64 4.90
C ILE A 385 -13.96 10.97 6.40
N LEU A 386 -14.00 9.97 7.29
CA LEU A 386 -13.87 10.20 8.73
C LEU A 386 -12.54 10.88 9.09
N LEU A 387 -11.43 10.57 8.40
CA LEU A 387 -10.15 11.26 8.60
C LEU A 387 -10.19 12.74 8.19
N ALA A 388 -11.02 13.09 7.20
CA ALA A 388 -11.22 14.48 6.80
C ALA A 388 -11.99 15.27 7.87
N PHE A 389 -12.94 14.62 8.57
CA PHE A 389 -13.75 15.28 9.62
C PHE A 389 -13.08 15.25 11.00
N PHE A 390 -12.31 14.21 11.31
CA PHE A 390 -11.74 13.96 12.63
C PHE A 390 -10.21 13.84 12.57
N PRO A 391 -9.48 14.97 12.48
CA PRO A 391 -8.01 14.94 12.42
C PRO A 391 -7.36 14.26 13.63
N GLY A 392 -8.04 14.25 14.79
CA GLY A 392 -7.59 13.58 16.00
C GLY A 392 -7.31 12.07 15.83
N ILE A 393 -7.94 11.40 14.87
CA ILE A 393 -7.68 9.97 14.57
C ILE A 393 -6.22 9.76 14.10
N VAL A 394 -5.66 10.76 13.41
CA VAL A 394 -4.32 10.71 12.84
C VAL A 394 -3.25 11.12 13.86
N THR A 395 -3.61 12.02 14.80
CA THR A 395 -2.69 12.63 15.74
C THR A 395 -2.65 11.95 17.11
N VAL A 396 -3.35 10.82 17.29
CA VAL A 396 -3.37 10.07 18.56
C VAL A 396 -1.98 9.65 19.03
N PHE A 397 -1.05 9.42 18.10
CA PHE A 397 0.31 8.97 18.38
C PHE A 397 1.40 9.99 18.01
N GLY A 398 1.05 11.22 17.60
CA GLY A 398 2.03 12.24 17.18
C GLY A 398 1.61 13.67 17.42
#